data_614600645f975a8386a23710fe319784
#
_entry.id   614600645f975a8386a23710fe319784
#
_cell.length_a   1.000
_cell.length_b   1.000
_cell.length_c   1.000
_cell.angle_alpha   90.00
_cell.angle_beta   90.00
_cell.angle_gamma   90.00
#
_symmetry.space_group_name_H-M   'P 1'
#
loop_
_entity.id
_entity.type
_entity.pdbx_description
1 polymer ?
#
loop_
_entity_poly.entity_id
_entity_poly.type
_entity_poly.pdbx_seq_one_letter_code
_entity_poly.pdbx_strand_id
1 'polypeptide(L)'
;EGDTPSGETYHVGYSHHPVLTRPFTGVEAFYAPWVEALGREPHEVLERIKASGLRGRGGAGFPIGLKLEFCRKETSEVKFIICNADEGDPGAFSDRYLLEQRPHAVLFGMLISGYVTGARHGILYIRAEYPEAVQKVREAIDSLLEAGLAGPDIRQSGFGFEFKIIQAQGSYICGEETALINSIEGQRPEVRVRPPYPAQRGLFNKPTVVNNVETLANVPMIVGKGSDWYRTHGTEKSPGTKVSGVLATHMMNSATSHQLKYFLVLAVLQMLVIMNFVKTLHPFLQV
;
A
#
# COMPACT_ATOMS: atom_id res chain seq x y z
N GLU A 1 -10.28 22.65 28.34
CA GLU A 1 -11.14 21.81 27.45
C GLU A 1 -10.40 21.66 26.14
N GLY A 2 -9.68 20.55 26.04
CA GLY A 2 -8.92 20.23 24.85
C GLY A 2 -9.85 19.63 23.77
N ASP A 3 -9.82 20.22 22.58
CA ASP A 3 -10.44 19.65 21.39
C ASP A 3 -9.96 18.21 21.21
N THR A 4 -10.84 17.27 21.47
CA THR A 4 -10.67 15.89 21.01
C THR A 4 -10.65 15.93 19.49
N PRO A 5 -9.65 15.33 18.82
CA PRO A 5 -9.66 15.21 17.37
C PRO A 5 -10.98 14.57 16.97
N SER A 6 -11.61 15.09 15.94
CA SER A 6 -12.87 14.60 15.40
C SER A 6 -12.74 13.09 15.17
N GLY A 7 -13.29 12.29 16.10
CA GLY A 7 -13.32 10.85 15.99
C GLY A 7 -14.18 10.43 14.80
N GLU A 8 -13.61 10.38 13.61
CA GLU A 8 -14.27 9.79 12.46
C GLU A 8 -14.47 8.30 12.75
N THR A 9 -15.70 7.90 12.90
CA THR A 9 -16.04 6.50 13.15
C THR A 9 -16.14 5.78 11.81
N TYR A 10 -15.20 4.89 11.56
CA TYR A 10 -15.25 4.02 10.39
C TYR A 10 -16.28 2.90 10.62
N HIS A 11 -17.32 2.87 9.79
CA HIS A 11 -18.22 1.72 9.72
C HIS A 11 -17.68 0.72 8.71
N VAL A 12 -17.11 -0.37 9.19
CA VAL A 12 -16.52 -1.38 8.33
C VAL A 12 -17.54 -2.48 8.04
N GLY A 13 -18.03 -2.52 6.80
CA GLY A 13 -18.77 -3.67 6.30
C GLY A 13 -17.81 -4.80 5.94
N TYR A 14 -18.05 -5.99 6.46
CA TYR A 14 -17.21 -7.15 6.16
C TYR A 14 -17.76 -7.94 4.98
N SER A 15 -16.89 -8.31 4.05
CA SER A 15 -17.14 -9.47 3.21
C SER A 15 -17.00 -10.76 4.03
N HIS A 16 -17.55 -11.87 3.55
CA HIS A 16 -17.44 -13.16 4.24
C HIS A 16 -15.98 -13.60 4.52
N HIS A 17 -14.99 -13.00 3.85
CA HIS A 17 -13.56 -13.28 4.00
C HIS A 17 -12.74 -11.98 4.03
N PRO A 18 -12.64 -11.30 5.18
CA PRO A 18 -11.85 -10.06 5.27
C PRO A 18 -10.37 -10.38 5.08
N VAL A 19 -9.75 -9.81 4.05
CA VAL A 19 -8.30 -9.87 3.83
C VAL A 19 -7.62 -8.70 4.51
N LEU A 20 -8.03 -7.47 4.14
CA LEU A 20 -7.40 -6.22 4.58
C LEU A 20 -7.91 -5.71 5.92
N THR A 21 -9.15 -6.06 6.28
CA THR A 21 -9.81 -5.55 7.50
C THR A 21 -9.71 -6.52 8.68
N ARG A 22 -8.90 -7.57 8.59
CA ARG A 22 -8.69 -8.52 9.68
C ARG A 22 -8.20 -7.83 10.95
N PRO A 23 -8.69 -8.25 12.12
CA PRO A 23 -8.18 -7.77 13.40
C PRO A 23 -6.68 -8.03 13.53
N PHE A 24 -5.98 -7.11 14.16
CA PHE A 24 -4.59 -7.31 14.57
C PHE A 24 -4.55 -8.28 15.76
N THR A 25 -3.74 -9.33 15.66
CA THR A 25 -3.65 -10.42 16.65
C THR A 25 -2.48 -10.25 17.62
N GLY A 26 -1.85 -9.09 17.65
CA GLY A 26 -0.62 -8.84 18.40
C GLY A 26 0.63 -9.06 17.53
N VAL A 27 1.74 -8.41 17.93
CA VAL A 27 2.97 -8.36 17.13
C VAL A 27 3.51 -9.75 16.82
N GLU A 28 3.72 -10.58 17.81
CA GLU A 28 4.33 -11.91 17.63
C GLU A 28 3.51 -12.81 16.69
N ALA A 29 2.18 -12.89 16.92
CA ALA A 29 1.31 -13.76 16.12
C ALA A 29 1.15 -13.23 14.68
N PHE A 30 1.05 -11.91 14.52
CA PHE A 30 0.89 -11.29 13.19
C PHE A 30 2.13 -11.43 12.34
N TYR A 31 3.32 -11.29 12.94
CA TYR A 31 4.61 -11.34 12.24
C TYR A 31 5.26 -12.72 12.20
N ALA A 32 4.62 -13.77 12.74
CA ALA A 32 5.15 -15.13 12.63
C ALA A 32 5.48 -15.54 11.18
N PRO A 33 4.65 -15.24 10.15
CA PRO A 33 5.02 -15.54 8.76
C PRO A 33 6.20 -14.70 8.23
N TRP A 34 6.47 -13.52 8.80
CA TRP A 34 7.66 -12.73 8.49
C TRP A 34 8.92 -13.42 9.03
N VAL A 35 8.89 -13.84 10.28
CA VAL A 35 10.01 -14.58 10.91
C VAL A 35 10.29 -15.88 10.15
N GLU A 36 9.26 -16.60 9.73
CA GLU A 36 9.41 -17.79 8.89
C GLU A 36 10.03 -17.45 7.52
N ALA A 37 9.63 -16.33 6.91
CA ALA A 37 10.17 -15.89 5.62
C ALA A 37 11.66 -15.55 5.68
N LEU A 38 12.17 -15.04 6.81
CA LEU A 38 13.61 -14.79 7.02
C LEU A 38 14.46 -16.06 6.96
N GLY A 39 13.88 -17.23 7.23
CA GLY A 39 14.55 -18.52 7.09
C GLY A 39 14.50 -19.13 5.68
N ARG A 40 13.87 -18.46 4.71
CA ARG A 40 13.76 -18.90 3.32
C ARG A 40 14.63 -18.04 2.41
N GLU A 41 15.01 -18.57 1.27
CA GLU A 41 15.68 -17.76 0.26
C GLU A 41 14.76 -16.61 -0.22
N PRO A 42 15.26 -15.36 -0.32
CA PRO A 42 14.47 -14.22 -0.77
C PRO A 42 13.78 -14.44 -2.13
N HIS A 43 14.39 -15.26 -3.00
CA HIS A 43 13.81 -15.60 -4.30
C HIS A 43 12.52 -16.44 -4.16
N GLU A 44 12.48 -17.39 -3.23
CA GLU A 44 11.30 -18.23 -2.99
C GLU A 44 10.11 -17.39 -2.51
N VAL A 45 10.39 -16.41 -1.62
CA VAL A 45 9.35 -15.48 -1.16
C VAL A 45 8.85 -14.60 -2.30
N LEU A 46 9.76 -14.15 -3.18
CA LEU A 46 9.40 -13.38 -4.37
C LEU A 46 8.52 -14.19 -5.32
N GLU A 47 8.85 -15.45 -5.60
CA GLU A 47 8.06 -16.32 -6.48
C GLU A 47 6.65 -16.55 -5.91
N ARG A 48 6.50 -16.66 -4.58
CA ARG A 48 5.19 -16.72 -3.93
C ARG A 48 4.37 -15.44 -4.19
N ILE A 49 5.00 -14.26 -4.12
CA ILE A 49 4.32 -12.99 -4.44
C ILE A 49 3.93 -12.94 -5.93
N LYS A 50 4.81 -13.36 -6.84
CA LYS A 50 4.51 -13.42 -8.28
C LYS A 50 3.34 -14.36 -8.57
N ALA A 51 3.35 -15.56 -7.99
CA ALA A 51 2.30 -16.56 -8.16
C ALA A 51 0.94 -16.09 -7.62
N SER A 52 0.90 -15.18 -6.65
CA SER A 52 -0.36 -14.63 -6.12
C SER A 52 -1.12 -13.79 -7.15
N GLY A 53 -0.44 -13.25 -8.16
CA GLY A 53 -1.04 -12.36 -9.15
C GLY A 53 -1.43 -10.98 -8.59
N LEU A 54 -0.95 -10.59 -7.40
CA LEU A 54 -1.23 -9.28 -6.82
C LEU A 54 -0.79 -8.16 -7.76
N ARG A 55 -1.74 -7.28 -8.08
CA ARG A 55 -1.53 -6.09 -8.89
C ARG A 55 -1.57 -4.84 -8.01
N GLY A 56 -0.82 -3.81 -8.41
CA GLY A 56 -0.81 -2.52 -7.73
C GLY A 56 -2.20 -1.91 -7.60
N ARG A 57 -2.49 -1.34 -6.43
CA ARG A 57 -3.79 -0.75 -6.06
C ARG A 57 -3.81 0.78 -6.21
N GLY A 58 -2.68 1.37 -6.55
CA GLY A 58 -2.55 2.82 -6.77
C GLY A 58 -2.97 3.32 -8.18
N GLY A 59 -3.74 2.52 -8.93
CA GLY A 59 -4.31 2.91 -10.23
C GLY A 59 -3.76 2.15 -11.43
N ALA A 60 -2.45 2.10 -11.63
CA ALA A 60 -1.81 1.49 -12.82
C ALA A 60 -1.98 -0.05 -12.92
N GLY A 61 -2.27 -0.72 -11.81
CA GLY A 61 -2.49 -2.17 -11.81
C GLY A 61 -1.29 -3.03 -12.25
N PHE A 62 -0.08 -2.50 -12.16
CA PHE A 62 1.13 -3.24 -12.54
C PHE A 62 1.39 -4.40 -11.55
N PRO A 63 1.79 -5.61 -12.02
CA PRO A 63 2.07 -6.73 -11.13
C PRO A 63 3.20 -6.42 -10.14
N ILE A 64 2.92 -6.50 -8.83
CA ILE A 64 3.90 -6.15 -7.80
C ILE A 64 5.13 -7.07 -7.86
N GLY A 65 4.94 -8.37 -8.08
CA GLY A 65 6.04 -9.33 -8.15
C GLY A 65 7.05 -9.00 -9.24
N LEU A 66 6.61 -8.52 -10.41
CA LEU A 66 7.52 -8.06 -11.47
C LEU A 66 8.25 -6.77 -11.09
N LYS A 67 7.57 -5.82 -10.43
CA LYS A 67 8.22 -4.59 -9.96
C LYS A 67 9.33 -4.90 -8.95
N LEU A 68 9.08 -5.81 -8.00
CA LEU A 68 10.08 -6.28 -7.04
C LEU A 68 11.24 -7.02 -7.73
N GLU A 69 10.95 -7.87 -8.72
CA GLU A 69 11.95 -8.61 -9.47
C GLU A 69 12.89 -7.67 -10.24
N PHE A 70 12.37 -6.63 -10.89
CA PHE A 70 13.18 -5.64 -11.58
C PHE A 70 14.15 -4.95 -10.62
N CYS A 71 13.67 -4.48 -9.47
CA CYS A 71 14.54 -3.87 -8.46
C CYS A 71 15.56 -4.86 -7.89
N ARG A 72 15.17 -6.14 -7.69
CA ARG A 72 16.08 -7.18 -7.21
C ARG A 72 17.25 -7.39 -8.16
N LYS A 73 17.01 -7.38 -9.47
CA LYS A 73 18.04 -7.61 -10.51
C LYS A 73 19.07 -6.50 -10.62
N GLU A 74 18.74 -5.31 -10.13
CA GLU A 74 19.68 -4.18 -10.17
C GLU A 74 20.84 -4.40 -9.18
N THR A 75 22.06 -4.18 -9.67
CA THR A 75 23.29 -4.26 -8.86
C THR A 75 23.50 -2.95 -8.13
N SER A 76 23.05 -2.85 -6.90
CA SER A 76 23.27 -1.68 -6.04
C SER A 76 23.27 -2.11 -4.59
N GLU A 77 24.22 -1.58 -3.81
CA GLU A 77 24.27 -1.79 -2.36
C GLU A 77 23.13 -1.09 -1.63
N VAL A 78 22.65 0.02 -2.18
CA VAL A 78 21.55 0.80 -1.61
C VAL A 78 20.35 0.71 -2.51
N LYS A 79 19.22 0.29 -1.93
CA LYS A 79 17.91 0.23 -2.57
C LYS A 79 16.86 0.75 -1.60
N PHE A 80 15.74 1.23 -2.13
CA PHE A 80 14.67 1.82 -1.34
C PHE A 80 13.32 1.15 -1.60
N ILE A 81 12.54 1.00 -0.54
CA ILE A 81 11.12 0.68 -0.61
C ILE A 81 10.33 1.91 -0.13
N ILE A 82 9.44 2.41 -0.95
CA ILE A 82 8.60 3.57 -0.63
C ILE A 82 7.14 3.13 -0.57
N CYS A 83 6.51 3.41 0.55
CA CYS A 83 5.06 3.37 0.70
C CYS A 83 4.51 4.74 0.28
N ASN A 84 3.79 4.77 -0.85
CA ASN A 84 3.07 5.95 -1.31
C ASN A 84 1.72 6.02 -0.58
N ALA A 85 1.62 6.95 0.35
CA ALA A 85 0.42 7.27 1.10
C ALA A 85 -0.04 8.72 0.83
N ASP A 86 0.23 9.23 -0.37
CA ASP A 86 -0.29 10.49 -0.87
C ASP A 86 -1.65 10.25 -1.56
N GLU A 87 -2.68 9.96 -0.76
CA GLU A 87 -4.06 9.74 -1.20
C GLU A 87 -4.72 11.09 -1.50
N GLY A 88 -4.46 11.63 -2.70
CA GLY A 88 -4.85 13.00 -3.07
C GLY A 88 -6.26 13.15 -3.63
N ASP A 89 -6.97 12.06 -3.94
CA ASP A 89 -8.31 12.11 -4.51
C ASP A 89 -9.33 12.63 -3.48
N PRO A 90 -10.15 13.64 -3.82
CA PRO A 90 -11.17 14.14 -2.92
C PRO A 90 -12.16 13.04 -2.49
N GLY A 91 -12.32 12.87 -1.16
CA GLY A 91 -13.20 11.84 -0.59
C GLY A 91 -12.62 10.43 -0.56
N ALA A 92 -11.40 10.19 -1.03
CA ALA A 92 -10.69 8.94 -0.81
C ALA A 92 -10.10 8.90 0.60
N PHE A 93 -10.27 7.76 1.29
CA PHE A 93 -9.75 7.54 2.64
C PHE A 93 -9.42 6.07 2.93
N SER A 94 -9.30 5.24 1.90
CA SER A 94 -8.98 3.81 2.05
C SER A 94 -7.57 3.59 2.55
N ASP A 95 -6.60 4.35 2.05
CA ASP A 95 -5.21 4.30 2.49
C ASP A 95 -5.07 4.86 3.90
N ARG A 96 -5.73 5.99 4.20
CA ARG A 96 -5.83 6.55 5.55
C ARG A 96 -6.34 5.52 6.55
N TYR A 97 -7.46 4.85 6.24
CA TYR A 97 -8.02 3.79 7.08
C TYR A 97 -7.01 2.68 7.36
N LEU A 98 -6.29 2.21 6.35
CA LEU A 98 -5.29 1.15 6.52
C LEU A 98 -4.11 1.60 7.39
N LEU A 99 -3.65 2.83 7.25
CA LEU A 99 -2.57 3.38 8.06
C LEU A 99 -2.97 3.59 9.53
N GLU A 100 -4.22 4.00 9.79
CA GLU A 100 -4.73 4.23 11.14
C GLU A 100 -5.14 2.94 11.84
N GLN A 101 -5.81 2.03 11.13
CA GLN A 101 -6.40 0.83 11.72
C GLN A 101 -5.60 -0.44 11.51
N ARG A 102 -4.73 -0.48 10.51
CA ARG A 102 -3.96 -1.65 10.08
C ARG A 102 -2.50 -1.32 9.71
N PRO A 103 -1.79 -0.45 10.44
CA PRO A 103 -0.42 -0.04 10.09
C PRO A 103 0.52 -1.22 9.97
N HIS A 104 0.38 -2.23 10.84
CA HIS A 104 1.21 -3.44 10.81
C HIS A 104 1.11 -4.22 9.49
N ALA A 105 -0.04 -4.21 8.81
CA ALA A 105 -0.17 -4.87 7.52
C ALA A 105 0.66 -4.18 6.44
N VAL A 106 0.72 -2.86 6.47
CA VAL A 106 1.52 -2.04 5.55
C VAL A 106 3.01 -2.23 5.82
N LEU A 107 3.44 -2.14 7.08
CA LEU A 107 4.83 -2.32 7.50
C LEU A 107 5.34 -3.73 7.17
N PHE A 108 4.52 -4.77 7.38
CA PHE A 108 4.84 -6.14 6.97
C PHE A 108 5.11 -6.22 5.47
N GLY A 109 4.25 -5.60 4.64
CA GLY A 109 4.45 -5.57 3.19
C GLY A 109 5.75 -4.87 2.78
N MET A 110 6.14 -3.82 3.50
CA MET A 110 7.42 -3.14 3.27
C MET A 110 8.61 -4.02 3.66
N LEU A 111 8.57 -4.70 4.81
CA LEU A 111 9.62 -5.64 5.26
C LEU A 111 9.85 -6.75 4.22
N ILE A 112 8.79 -7.39 3.76
CA ILE A 112 8.87 -8.42 2.71
C ILE A 112 9.41 -7.84 1.40
N SER A 113 8.92 -6.66 0.99
CA SER A 113 9.43 -5.99 -0.22
C SER A 113 10.92 -5.69 -0.12
N GLY A 114 11.38 -5.23 1.06
CA GLY A 114 12.79 -5.03 1.36
C GLY A 114 13.59 -6.32 1.27
N TYR A 115 13.12 -7.37 1.94
CA TYR A 115 13.79 -8.67 1.98
C TYR A 115 13.99 -9.27 0.60
N VAL A 116 12.93 -9.32 -0.21
CA VAL A 116 13.02 -9.94 -1.56
C VAL A 116 13.83 -9.12 -2.56
N THR A 117 13.96 -7.80 -2.37
CA THR A 117 14.76 -6.94 -3.26
C THR A 117 16.18 -6.70 -2.77
N GLY A 118 16.45 -6.98 -1.49
CA GLY A 118 17.68 -6.61 -0.80
C GLY A 118 17.73 -5.14 -0.36
N ALA A 119 16.59 -4.43 -0.36
CA ALA A 119 16.51 -3.07 0.13
C ALA A 119 16.46 -3.06 1.67
N ARG A 120 17.24 -2.16 2.29
CA ARG A 120 17.31 -2.01 3.75
C ARG A 120 16.67 -0.71 4.26
N HIS A 121 16.13 0.11 3.38
CA HIS A 121 15.55 1.41 3.72
C HIS A 121 14.10 1.49 3.23
N GLY A 122 13.19 1.71 4.15
CA GLY A 122 11.77 1.90 3.91
C GLY A 122 11.35 3.33 4.22
N ILE A 123 10.63 3.97 3.31
CA ILE A 123 10.11 5.32 3.47
C ILE A 123 8.60 5.27 3.37
N LEU A 124 7.91 5.77 4.40
CA LEU A 124 6.47 6.03 4.34
C LEU A 124 6.27 7.52 4.03
N TYR A 125 5.76 7.81 2.84
CA TYR A 125 5.44 9.15 2.41
C TYR A 125 3.95 9.39 2.65
N ILE A 126 3.64 10.07 3.76
CA ILE A 126 2.28 10.26 4.28
C ILE A 126 1.90 11.72 4.16
N ARG A 127 0.69 12.01 3.71
CA ARG A 127 0.17 13.37 3.65
C ARG A 127 0.16 14.03 5.03
N ALA A 128 0.48 15.34 5.07
CA ALA A 128 0.45 16.12 6.31
C ALA A 128 -0.97 16.22 6.92
N GLU A 129 -1.99 16.04 6.09
CA GLU A 129 -3.40 16.03 6.50
C GLU A 129 -3.82 14.76 7.25
N TYR A 130 -2.92 13.76 7.39
CA TYR A 130 -3.16 12.51 8.11
C TYR A 130 -2.28 12.40 9.38
N PRO A 131 -2.37 13.32 10.35
CA PRO A 131 -1.52 13.31 11.55
C PRO A 131 -1.73 12.05 12.40
N GLU A 132 -2.97 11.55 12.49
CA GLU A 132 -3.29 10.33 13.24
C GLU A 132 -2.64 9.10 12.60
N ALA A 133 -2.69 8.98 11.27
CA ALA A 133 -2.00 7.91 10.54
C ALA A 133 -0.49 7.92 10.82
N VAL A 134 0.14 9.11 10.83
CA VAL A 134 1.57 9.27 11.18
C VAL A 134 1.85 8.76 12.58
N GLN A 135 1.00 9.10 13.56
CA GLN A 135 1.16 8.65 14.94
C GLN A 135 1.02 7.12 15.03
N LYS A 136 -0.03 6.56 14.43
CA LYS A 136 -0.29 5.11 14.46
C LYS A 136 0.82 4.29 13.78
N VAL A 137 1.34 4.77 12.66
CA VAL A 137 2.48 4.16 11.99
C VAL A 137 3.75 4.22 12.85
N ARG A 138 3.98 5.34 13.54
CA ARG A 138 5.14 5.48 14.45
C ARG A 138 5.04 4.49 15.61
N GLU A 139 3.91 4.44 16.29
CA GLU A 139 3.63 3.47 17.37
C GLU A 139 3.86 2.02 16.90
N ALA A 140 3.43 1.69 15.68
CA ALA A 140 3.63 0.38 15.09
C ALA A 140 5.11 0.10 14.78
N ILE A 141 5.87 1.07 14.27
CA ILE A 141 7.32 0.93 14.05
C ILE A 141 8.05 0.71 15.36
N ASP A 142 7.73 1.49 16.40
CA ASP A 142 8.35 1.36 17.71
C ASP A 142 8.14 -0.05 18.28
N SER A 143 6.92 -0.58 18.17
CA SER A 143 6.62 -1.95 18.60
C SER A 143 7.39 -3.03 17.83
N LEU A 144 7.70 -2.79 16.54
CA LEU A 144 8.55 -3.70 15.75
C LEU A 144 10.01 -3.65 16.16
N LEU A 145 10.51 -2.46 16.49
CA LEU A 145 11.89 -2.28 16.99
C LEU A 145 12.04 -2.96 18.34
N GLU A 146 11.11 -2.77 19.26
CA GLU A 146 11.08 -3.43 20.58
C GLU A 146 11.03 -4.96 20.46
N ALA A 147 10.27 -5.49 19.50
CA ALA A 147 10.16 -6.92 19.24
C ALA A 147 11.35 -7.48 18.43
N GLY A 148 12.32 -6.66 17.99
CA GLY A 148 13.44 -7.09 17.14
C GLY A 148 13.00 -7.60 15.77
N LEU A 149 11.89 -7.06 15.23
CA LEU A 149 11.31 -7.40 13.92
C LEU A 149 11.61 -6.35 12.85
N ALA A 150 12.24 -5.23 13.25
CA ALA A 150 12.84 -4.21 12.40
C ALA A 150 14.18 -3.77 13.01
N GLY A 151 14.98 -3.00 12.26
CA GLY A 151 16.27 -2.50 12.70
C GLY A 151 17.44 -3.11 11.93
N PRO A 152 18.68 -2.98 12.44
CA PRO A 152 19.90 -3.28 11.67
C PRO A 152 20.12 -4.78 11.39
N ASP A 153 19.65 -5.66 12.27
CA ASP A 153 19.80 -7.13 12.13
C ASP A 153 18.59 -7.83 12.76
N ILE A 154 17.60 -8.13 11.94
CA ILE A 154 16.32 -8.67 12.38
C ILE A 154 16.48 -10.15 12.74
N ARG A 155 16.27 -10.48 14.03
CA ARG A 155 16.35 -11.87 14.54
C ARG A 155 17.67 -12.59 14.17
N GLN A 156 18.79 -11.84 14.06
CA GLN A 156 20.11 -12.37 13.71
C GLN A 156 20.14 -13.07 12.33
N SER A 157 19.31 -12.62 11.41
CA SER A 157 19.20 -13.16 10.04
C SER A 157 20.25 -12.62 9.07
N GLY A 158 21.03 -11.60 9.48
CA GLY A 158 21.91 -10.83 8.60
C GLY A 158 21.15 -9.81 7.73
N PHE A 159 19.81 -9.78 7.81
CA PHE A 159 18.98 -8.78 7.15
C PHE A 159 18.53 -7.71 8.15
N GLY A 160 18.68 -6.45 7.75
CA GLY A 160 18.17 -5.31 8.49
C GLY A 160 17.24 -4.45 7.63
N PHE A 161 16.29 -3.76 8.27
CA PHE A 161 15.39 -2.84 7.60
C PHE A 161 15.01 -1.68 8.51
N GLU A 162 15.24 -0.47 8.02
CA GLU A 162 15.00 0.77 8.76
C GLU A 162 13.83 1.52 8.13
N PHE A 163 12.92 1.99 8.97
CA PHE A 163 11.77 2.80 8.54
C PHE A 163 12.02 4.29 8.76
N LYS A 164 11.58 5.09 7.79
CA LYS A 164 11.53 6.56 7.89
C LYS A 164 10.15 7.06 7.49
N ILE A 165 9.55 7.91 8.30
CA ILE A 165 8.30 8.60 7.98
C ILE A 165 8.64 9.99 7.44
N ILE A 166 8.05 10.35 6.30
CA ILE A 166 8.09 11.68 5.71
C ILE A 166 6.66 12.19 5.64
N GLN A 167 6.40 13.28 6.36
CA GLN A 167 5.14 14.02 6.23
C GLN A 167 5.26 14.98 5.04
N ALA A 168 4.44 14.72 4.04
CA ALA A 168 4.43 15.51 2.82
C ALA A 168 3.44 16.66 2.92
N GLN A 169 3.89 17.87 2.69
CA GLN A 169 2.97 19.01 2.47
C GLN A 169 2.37 18.97 1.05
N GLY A 170 1.80 17.85 0.68
CA GLY A 170 1.47 17.34 -0.62
C GLY A 170 0.83 18.31 -1.61
N SER A 171 1.12 18.02 -2.86
CA SER A 171 0.27 18.39 -3.99
C SER A 171 -0.23 17.09 -4.62
N TYR A 172 -1.38 17.12 -5.28
CA TYR A 172 -1.98 15.96 -5.97
C TYR A 172 -0.99 15.20 -6.87
N ILE A 173 -0.06 15.93 -7.49
CA ILE A 173 0.98 15.35 -8.35
C ILE A 173 1.93 14.40 -7.59
N CYS A 174 2.07 14.55 -6.27
CA CYS A 174 2.91 13.67 -5.46
C CYS A 174 2.35 12.25 -5.33
N GLY A 175 1.10 11.99 -5.75
CA GLY A 175 0.57 10.64 -5.92
C GLY A 175 1.25 9.86 -7.06
N GLU A 176 1.85 10.55 -8.03
CA GLU A 176 2.67 9.94 -9.09
C GLU A 176 4.05 9.58 -8.55
N GLU A 177 4.54 8.34 -8.83
CA GLU A 177 5.73 7.77 -8.18
C GLU A 177 7.02 8.58 -8.41
N THR A 178 7.21 9.21 -9.58
CA THR A 178 8.42 9.98 -9.89
C THR A 178 8.37 11.40 -9.32
N ALA A 179 7.19 12.01 -9.28
CA ALA A 179 6.98 13.30 -8.63
C ALA A 179 7.14 13.17 -7.11
N LEU A 180 6.67 12.08 -6.52
CA LEU A 180 6.91 11.73 -5.13
C LEU A 180 8.42 11.61 -4.82
N ILE A 181 9.17 10.93 -5.67
CA ILE A 181 10.63 10.81 -5.52
C ILE A 181 11.29 12.19 -5.55
N ASN A 182 10.94 13.07 -6.50
CA ASN A 182 11.44 14.44 -6.55
C ASN A 182 11.15 15.19 -5.24
N SER A 183 9.94 15.06 -4.70
CA SER A 183 9.55 15.67 -3.43
C SER A 183 10.42 15.19 -2.27
N ILE A 184 10.71 13.89 -2.18
CA ILE A 184 11.60 13.34 -1.16
C ILE A 184 13.02 13.89 -1.29
N GLU A 185 13.48 14.11 -2.52
CA GLU A 185 14.79 14.70 -2.83
C GLU A 185 14.84 16.21 -2.58
N GLY A 186 13.73 16.84 -2.14
CA GLY A 186 13.64 18.28 -1.92
C GLY A 186 13.53 19.10 -3.21
N GLN A 187 13.19 18.44 -4.31
CA GLN A 187 12.99 19.06 -5.62
C GLN A 187 11.50 19.34 -5.84
N ARG A 188 11.21 20.20 -6.82
CA ARG A 188 9.82 20.42 -7.26
C ARG A 188 9.22 19.10 -7.74
N PRO A 189 8.04 18.73 -7.28
CA PRO A 189 7.38 17.49 -7.69
C PRO A 189 6.92 17.61 -9.17
N GLU A 190 7.69 17.00 -10.03
CA GLU A 190 7.44 16.92 -11.47
C GLU A 190 7.63 15.47 -11.93
N VAL A 191 6.87 15.08 -12.95
CA VAL A 191 6.97 13.73 -13.52
C VAL A 191 8.28 13.59 -14.29
N ARG A 192 9.02 12.53 -14.02
CA ARG A 192 10.25 12.17 -14.77
C ARG A 192 9.91 11.38 -16.02
N VAL A 193 10.65 11.61 -17.09
CA VAL A 193 10.56 10.81 -18.33
C VAL A 193 11.03 9.38 -18.04
N ARG A 194 10.34 8.40 -18.57
CA ARG A 194 10.68 6.96 -18.49
C ARG A 194 10.97 6.41 -19.89
N PRO A 195 11.94 5.50 -20.08
CA PRO A 195 12.92 4.99 -19.13
C PRO A 195 13.98 6.03 -18.73
N PRO A 196 14.71 5.85 -17.60
CA PRO A 196 14.72 4.71 -16.72
C PRO A 196 13.51 4.70 -15.76
N TYR A 197 13.06 3.51 -15.40
CA TYR A 197 12.01 3.33 -14.39
C TYR A 197 12.58 3.44 -12.96
N PRO A 198 11.77 3.80 -11.93
CA PRO A 198 12.24 3.89 -10.55
C PRO A 198 12.92 2.63 -10.03
N ALA A 199 12.47 1.43 -10.46
CA ALA A 199 13.11 0.17 -10.11
C ALA A 199 14.59 0.08 -10.54
N GLN A 200 14.99 0.87 -11.55
CA GLN A 200 16.36 0.98 -12.03
C GLN A 200 17.06 2.22 -11.44
N ARG A 201 16.42 3.40 -11.54
CA ARG A 201 16.94 4.71 -11.10
C ARG A 201 15.82 5.56 -10.50
N GLY A 202 15.56 5.35 -9.21
CA GLY A 202 14.57 6.08 -8.44
C GLY A 202 15.20 7.11 -7.51
N LEU A 203 14.95 6.98 -6.23
CA LEU A 203 15.40 7.90 -5.18
C LEU A 203 16.94 7.97 -5.14
N PHE A 204 17.47 9.20 -5.24
CA PHE A 204 18.92 9.46 -5.33
C PHE A 204 19.63 8.61 -6.41
N ASN A 205 18.98 8.39 -7.54
CA ASN A 205 19.44 7.52 -8.62
C ASN A 205 19.72 6.06 -8.20
N LYS A 206 19.09 5.59 -7.11
CA LYS A 206 19.19 4.21 -6.65
C LYS A 206 17.93 3.41 -6.99
N PRO A 207 18.03 2.09 -7.17
CA PRO A 207 16.87 1.25 -7.40
C PRO A 207 15.82 1.44 -6.31
N THR A 208 14.58 1.74 -6.71
CA THR A 208 13.51 2.11 -5.79
C THR A 208 12.20 1.45 -6.20
N VAL A 209 11.52 0.83 -5.25
CA VAL A 209 10.16 0.33 -5.45
C VAL A 209 9.19 1.24 -4.73
N VAL A 210 8.27 1.84 -5.47
CA VAL A 210 7.17 2.63 -4.92
C VAL A 210 5.88 1.83 -5.00
N ASN A 211 5.22 1.57 -3.88
CA ASN A 211 3.94 0.88 -3.83
C ASN A 211 2.93 1.66 -3.01
N ASN A 212 1.66 1.60 -3.42
CA ASN A 212 0.54 2.13 -2.68
C ASN A 212 0.31 1.35 -1.37
N VAL A 213 -0.30 1.98 -0.37
CA VAL A 213 -0.60 1.43 0.96
C VAL A 213 -1.38 0.13 0.88
N GLU A 214 -2.49 0.10 0.14
CA GLU A 214 -3.33 -1.09 0.02
C GLU A 214 -2.59 -2.25 -0.65
N THR A 215 -1.71 -1.96 -1.62
CA THR A 215 -0.87 -2.98 -2.26
C THR A 215 0.00 -3.68 -1.24
N LEU A 216 0.67 -2.92 -0.37
CA LEU A 216 1.54 -3.45 0.68
C LEU A 216 0.74 -4.23 1.73
N ALA A 217 -0.44 -3.74 2.13
CA ALA A 217 -1.30 -4.38 3.12
C ALA A 217 -1.83 -5.76 2.69
N ASN A 218 -1.82 -6.09 1.40
CA ASN A 218 -2.18 -7.42 0.89
C ASN A 218 -1.08 -8.47 1.09
N VAL A 219 0.18 -8.07 1.18
CA VAL A 219 1.35 -8.98 1.20
C VAL A 219 1.33 -9.96 2.39
N PRO A 220 0.96 -9.57 3.63
CA PRO A 220 0.92 -10.48 4.78
C PRO A 220 0.11 -11.75 4.53
N MET A 221 -1.02 -11.61 3.84
CA MET A 221 -1.91 -12.73 3.56
C MET A 221 -1.34 -13.69 2.51
N ILE A 222 -0.61 -13.16 1.55
CA ILE A 222 0.09 -13.95 0.53
C ILE A 222 1.22 -14.76 1.18
N VAL A 223 2.00 -14.13 2.04
CA VAL A 223 3.12 -14.79 2.72
C VAL A 223 2.61 -15.81 3.74
N GLY A 224 1.59 -15.47 4.53
CA GLY A 224 1.10 -16.33 5.60
C GLY A 224 0.16 -17.45 5.15
N LYS A 225 -0.71 -17.20 4.14
CA LYS A 225 -1.71 -18.17 3.67
C LYS A 225 -1.37 -18.83 2.34
N GLY A 226 -0.42 -18.25 1.60
CA GLY A 226 -0.01 -18.74 0.29
C GLY A 226 -0.72 -18.06 -0.88
N SER A 227 -0.09 -18.18 -2.05
CA SER A 227 -0.57 -17.59 -3.30
C SER A 227 -1.89 -18.20 -3.77
N ASP A 228 -2.06 -19.51 -3.64
CA ASP A 228 -3.28 -20.19 -4.08
C ASP A 228 -4.48 -19.74 -3.26
N TRP A 229 -4.34 -19.66 -1.92
CA TRP A 229 -5.38 -19.11 -1.07
C TRP A 229 -5.73 -17.66 -1.45
N TYR A 230 -4.73 -16.83 -1.74
CA TYR A 230 -4.97 -15.43 -2.12
C TYR A 230 -5.77 -15.34 -3.43
N ARG A 231 -5.50 -16.21 -4.40
CA ARG A 231 -6.18 -16.27 -5.70
C ARG A 231 -7.62 -16.75 -5.61
N THR A 232 -8.05 -17.40 -4.52
CA THR A 232 -9.46 -17.75 -4.34
C THR A 232 -10.34 -16.53 -4.08
N HIS A 233 -9.73 -15.34 -3.81
CA HIS A 233 -10.43 -14.09 -3.58
C HIS A 233 -10.30 -13.18 -4.81
N GLY A 234 -11.38 -12.45 -5.12
CA GLY A 234 -11.40 -11.53 -6.25
C GLY A 234 -11.72 -12.21 -7.57
N THR A 235 -11.10 -11.76 -8.64
CA THR A 235 -11.28 -12.30 -9.99
C THR A 235 -9.97 -12.89 -10.52
N GLU A 236 -10.04 -13.74 -11.54
CA GLU A 236 -8.86 -14.33 -12.18
C GLU A 236 -7.85 -13.27 -12.65
N LYS A 237 -8.34 -12.15 -13.20
CA LYS A 237 -7.49 -11.04 -13.70
C LYS A 237 -7.05 -10.07 -12.61
N SER A 238 -7.71 -10.05 -11.46
CA SER A 238 -7.38 -9.18 -10.32
C SER A 238 -7.66 -9.90 -9.01
N PRO A 239 -6.75 -10.78 -8.57
CA PRO A 239 -6.88 -11.51 -7.32
C PRO A 239 -6.85 -10.58 -6.10
N GLY A 240 -7.41 -11.09 -4.99
CA GLY A 240 -7.48 -10.39 -3.71
C GLY A 240 -8.71 -9.52 -3.57
N THR A 241 -8.74 -8.74 -2.49
CA THR A 241 -9.83 -7.82 -2.16
C THR A 241 -9.36 -6.37 -2.26
N LYS A 242 -10.31 -5.43 -2.23
CA LYS A 242 -10.06 -4.00 -2.14
C LYS A 242 -10.83 -3.40 -0.97
N VAL A 243 -10.27 -2.36 -0.38
CA VAL A 243 -10.99 -1.46 0.52
C VAL A 243 -11.58 -0.34 -0.34
N SER A 244 -12.87 -0.08 -0.18
CA SER A 244 -13.55 1.02 -0.84
C SER A 244 -14.21 1.90 0.20
N GLY A 245 -13.86 3.19 0.21
CA GLY A 245 -14.53 4.18 1.01
C GLY A 245 -15.84 4.63 0.37
N VAL A 246 -16.92 4.68 1.14
CA VAL A 246 -18.17 5.31 0.74
C VAL A 246 -18.41 6.51 1.65
N LEU A 247 -18.29 7.71 1.10
CA LEU A 247 -18.59 8.94 1.81
C LEU A 247 -20.10 9.17 1.77
N ALA A 248 -20.79 8.94 2.90
CA ALA A 248 -22.18 9.34 3.08
C ALA A 248 -22.21 10.82 3.47
N THR A 249 -22.54 11.70 2.54
CA THR A 249 -22.69 13.11 2.85
C THR A 249 -23.91 13.34 3.76
N HIS A 250 -23.86 14.37 4.60
CA HIS A 250 -24.88 14.74 5.61
C HIS A 250 -26.30 14.98 5.03
N MET A 251 -26.46 14.97 3.71
CA MET A 251 -27.78 15.02 3.07
C MET A 251 -28.62 13.76 3.26
N MET A 252 -28.04 12.68 3.77
CA MET A 252 -28.77 11.41 3.95
C MET A 252 -29.64 11.37 5.22
N ASN A 253 -29.52 12.29 6.15
CA ASN A 253 -30.34 12.33 7.36
C ASN A 253 -31.81 12.74 7.12
N SER A 254 -32.17 13.20 5.90
CA SER A 254 -33.54 13.55 5.51
C SER A 254 -34.10 12.69 4.38
N ALA A 255 -33.33 11.74 3.84
CA ALA A 255 -33.76 10.92 2.72
C ALA A 255 -34.47 9.64 3.19
N THR A 256 -35.64 9.38 2.65
CA THR A 256 -36.36 8.11 2.85
C THR A 256 -35.58 6.93 2.26
N SER A 257 -35.78 5.72 2.78
CA SER A 257 -35.07 4.49 2.38
C SER A 257 -35.06 4.22 0.86
N HIS A 258 -36.00 4.79 0.11
CA HIS A 258 -36.08 4.71 -1.34
C HIS A 258 -35.04 5.60 -2.05
N GLN A 259 -34.79 6.80 -1.55
CA GLN A 259 -33.80 7.72 -2.13
C GLN A 259 -32.37 7.21 -1.93
N LEU A 260 -32.07 6.54 -0.79
CA LEU A 260 -30.80 5.85 -0.55
C LEU A 260 -30.50 4.79 -1.60
N LYS A 261 -31.50 3.98 -2.01
CA LYS A 261 -31.32 2.98 -3.06
C LYS A 261 -31.03 3.60 -4.41
N TYR A 262 -31.68 4.73 -4.75
CA TYR A 262 -31.42 5.46 -5.98
C TYR A 262 -30.03 6.09 -6.03
N PHE A 263 -29.53 6.66 -4.92
CA PHE A 263 -28.18 7.21 -4.85
C PHE A 263 -27.11 6.14 -4.94
N LEU A 264 -27.31 5.00 -4.27
CA LEU A 264 -26.38 3.86 -4.38
C LEU A 264 -26.34 3.30 -5.81
N VAL A 265 -27.47 3.19 -6.46
CA VAL A 265 -27.58 2.74 -7.85
C VAL A 265 -26.94 3.76 -8.81
N LEU A 266 -27.12 5.07 -8.59
CA LEU A 266 -26.47 6.12 -9.38
C LEU A 266 -24.94 6.14 -9.19
N ALA A 267 -24.44 5.98 -7.96
CA ALA A 267 -23.01 5.90 -7.68
C ALA A 267 -22.37 4.65 -8.32
N VAL A 268 -23.05 3.51 -8.24
CA VAL A 268 -22.61 2.26 -8.90
C VAL A 268 -22.69 2.38 -10.42
N LEU A 269 -23.74 3.02 -10.97
CA LEU A 269 -23.87 3.29 -12.40
C LEU A 269 -22.81 4.27 -12.91
N GLN A 270 -22.47 5.32 -12.15
CA GLN A 270 -21.36 6.22 -12.49
C GLN A 270 -20.03 5.50 -12.47
N MET A 271 -19.75 4.64 -11.45
CA MET A 271 -18.56 3.79 -11.45
C MET A 271 -18.53 2.83 -12.66
N LEU A 272 -19.67 2.23 -13.02
CA LEU A 272 -19.76 1.34 -14.18
C LEU A 272 -19.57 2.09 -15.50
N VAL A 273 -20.09 3.32 -15.62
CA VAL A 273 -19.89 4.18 -16.79
C VAL A 273 -18.43 4.61 -16.91
N ILE A 274 -17.78 5.02 -15.82
CA ILE A 274 -16.35 5.35 -15.79
C ILE A 274 -15.51 4.12 -16.15
N MET A 275 -15.81 2.95 -15.58
CA MET A 275 -15.11 1.71 -15.92
C MET A 275 -15.30 1.28 -17.39
N ASN A 276 -16.48 1.49 -17.96
CA ASN A 276 -16.72 1.20 -19.38
C ASN A 276 -16.06 2.24 -20.29
N PHE A 277 -16.05 3.52 -19.91
CA PHE A 277 -15.37 4.57 -20.65
C PHE A 277 -13.85 4.35 -20.69
N VAL A 278 -13.25 3.95 -19.56
CA VAL A 278 -11.84 3.56 -19.49
C VAL A 278 -11.56 2.32 -20.36
N LYS A 279 -12.47 1.34 -20.40
CA LYS A 279 -12.34 0.17 -21.30
C LYS A 279 -12.41 0.54 -22.78
N THR A 280 -13.19 1.54 -23.12
CA THR A 280 -13.39 1.98 -24.52
C THR A 280 -12.21 2.85 -25.00
N LEU A 281 -11.54 3.57 -24.10
CA LEU A 281 -10.36 4.38 -24.42
C LEU A 281 -9.04 3.57 -24.45
N HIS A 282 -9.01 2.38 -23.85
CA HIS A 282 -7.81 1.55 -23.80
C HIS A 282 -7.21 1.19 -25.19
N PRO A 283 -7.98 0.99 -26.27
CA PRO A 283 -7.39 0.75 -27.60
C PRO A 283 -6.74 1.99 -28.23
N PHE A 284 -7.09 3.21 -27.79
CA PHE A 284 -6.57 4.46 -28.36
C PHE A 284 -5.36 5.04 -27.61
N LEU A 285 -4.96 4.44 -26.49
CA LEU A 285 -3.81 4.84 -25.68
C LEU A 285 -2.58 3.95 -25.90
N GLN A 286 -2.62 3.06 -26.92
CA GLN A 286 -1.47 2.27 -27.37
C GLN A 286 -0.92 2.80 -28.70
N VAL A 287 -0.54 4.09 -28.74
CA VAL A 287 0.30 4.67 -29.81
C VAL A 287 1.53 5.28 -29.18
#